data_25c6c8c72277d776c03fc75214399fb2
#
_entry.id   25c6c8c72277d776c03fc75214399fb2
#
_cell.length_a   1.000
_cell.length_b   1.000
_cell.length_c   1.000
_cell.angle_alpha   90.00
_cell.angle_beta   90.00
_cell.angle_gamma   90.00
#
_symmetry.space_group_name_H-M   'P 1'
#
loop_
_entity.id
_entity.type
_entity.pdbx_description
1 polymer ?
#
loop_
_entity_poly.entity_id
_entity_poly.type
_entity_poly.pdbx_seq_one_letter_code
_entity_poly.pdbx_strand_id
1 'polypeptide(L)'
;MMVLFTSRSEKKALLTVRRIFDQFADRIGNDTWQTIMTQEGVQEVRTLLRRSATKSTAVSCRWIRSRNRSQLLWVVGNRDKFNEEGMVPVNTTKKNILHKEWEGGWPYLALIKALVAVAALFHDWGKSSDHFQEKLRSSSMEKDPYRHEWVSCQMLAAVAKISGDTEDDDAWIRLFMDGKLKKTALKKEMKERGSQAEALPDMPPIMRLIAWLILSHHRLSVTRNEMECKICAMEPLLSAEALFSKVKADWGYEGVVPVAKNPCFAFSRGFLLDDGDWNKSVKKWLARLLREKAQLQQLCSESNSALRPLLLYAREALMLADHFVSSQKCQTDVPTEEQKKVLYANTEGDKLCDTLSSHLVRVAAQAVNIAHQLPLFASEMDVTDTVRFKPAKAPYQWQDKAVREVQAARQEGAEQAWFILNMASTGCGKTTANAKLPRHCRVQTAEPAAMPAVQ
;
A
#
# COMPACT_ATOMS: atom_id res chain seq x y z
N MET A 1 -29.15 -34.38 -15.61
CA MET A 1 -27.98 -33.88 -14.88
C MET A 1 -27.26 -32.83 -15.70
N MET A 2 -26.63 -31.83 -15.11
CA MET A 2 -25.80 -30.88 -15.85
C MET A 2 -24.46 -31.52 -16.17
N VAL A 3 -24.06 -31.49 -17.44
CA VAL A 3 -22.81 -32.08 -17.92
C VAL A 3 -21.96 -31.03 -18.61
N LEU A 4 -20.68 -31.01 -18.25
CA LEU A 4 -19.67 -30.16 -18.83
C LEU A 4 -18.67 -31.05 -19.57
N PHE A 5 -18.55 -30.84 -20.88
CA PHE A 5 -17.57 -31.53 -21.71
C PHE A 5 -16.39 -30.59 -22.02
N THR A 6 -15.18 -31.09 -21.91
CA THR A 6 -13.97 -30.36 -22.28
C THR A 6 -13.09 -31.21 -23.16
N SER A 7 -12.66 -30.67 -24.31
CA SER A 7 -11.73 -31.34 -25.21
C SER A 7 -10.31 -30.84 -25.03
N ARG A 8 -9.40 -31.77 -24.78
CA ARG A 8 -7.95 -31.58 -24.80
C ARG A 8 -7.29 -32.42 -25.90
N SER A 9 -8.09 -32.76 -26.90
CA SER A 9 -7.64 -33.44 -28.08
C SER A 9 -6.90 -32.49 -29.02
N GLU A 10 -6.04 -33.05 -29.87
CA GLU A 10 -5.24 -32.29 -30.86
C GLU A 10 -5.44 -32.81 -32.28
N LYS A 11 -5.08 -31.98 -33.24
CA LYS A 11 -5.10 -32.33 -34.69
C LYS A 11 -6.44 -32.93 -35.11
N LYS A 12 -6.41 -34.08 -35.82
CA LYS A 12 -7.61 -34.74 -36.33
C LYS A 12 -8.59 -35.19 -35.24
N ALA A 13 -8.07 -35.65 -34.09
CA ALA A 13 -8.92 -36.07 -32.99
C ALA A 13 -9.76 -34.92 -32.42
N LEU A 14 -9.24 -33.70 -32.43
CA LEU A 14 -9.98 -32.50 -32.00
C LEU A 14 -11.24 -32.26 -32.82
N LEU A 15 -11.13 -32.37 -34.13
CA LEU A 15 -12.28 -32.18 -35.05
C LEU A 15 -13.36 -33.22 -34.81
N THR A 16 -12.96 -34.46 -34.58
CA THR A 16 -13.91 -35.54 -34.30
C THR A 16 -14.62 -35.37 -32.96
N VAL A 17 -13.87 -35.05 -31.93
CA VAL A 17 -14.44 -34.81 -30.59
C VAL A 17 -15.37 -33.58 -30.59
N ARG A 18 -15.00 -32.51 -31.26
CA ARG A 18 -15.84 -31.33 -31.45
C ARG A 18 -17.17 -31.69 -32.12
N ARG A 19 -17.14 -32.44 -33.24
CA ARG A 19 -18.35 -32.88 -33.91
C ARG A 19 -19.28 -33.69 -33.00
N ILE A 20 -18.73 -34.56 -32.17
CA ILE A 20 -19.52 -35.33 -31.22
C ILE A 20 -20.15 -34.38 -30.18
N PHE A 21 -19.39 -33.51 -29.57
CA PHE A 21 -19.92 -32.64 -28.53
C PHE A 21 -20.93 -31.61 -29.11
N ASP A 22 -20.69 -31.05 -30.27
CA ASP A 22 -21.59 -30.11 -30.95
C ASP A 22 -22.98 -30.73 -31.26
N GLN A 23 -23.11 -32.07 -31.28
CA GLN A 23 -24.40 -32.75 -31.47
C GLN A 23 -25.25 -32.80 -30.15
N PHE A 24 -24.60 -32.72 -28.99
CA PHE A 24 -25.27 -33.00 -27.72
C PHE A 24 -25.26 -31.81 -26.76
N ALA A 25 -24.46 -30.81 -27.03
CA ALA A 25 -24.19 -29.74 -26.06
C ALA A 25 -23.88 -28.40 -26.72
N ASP A 26 -24.27 -27.33 -26.04
CA ASP A 26 -23.97 -25.97 -26.45
C ASP A 26 -22.51 -25.62 -26.14
N ARG A 27 -21.83 -25.01 -27.10
CA ARG A 27 -20.45 -24.57 -26.94
C ARG A 27 -20.42 -23.29 -26.13
N ILE A 28 -19.74 -23.31 -24.94
CA ILE A 28 -19.56 -22.14 -24.06
C ILE A 28 -18.15 -21.56 -24.12
N GLY A 29 -17.25 -22.16 -24.90
CA GLY A 29 -15.86 -21.72 -25.07
C GLY A 29 -15.19 -22.47 -26.23
N ASN A 30 -13.92 -22.23 -26.49
CA ASN A 30 -13.20 -22.87 -27.58
C ASN A 30 -13.16 -24.40 -27.46
N ASP A 31 -13.05 -24.92 -26.25
CA ASP A 31 -12.84 -26.33 -25.96
C ASP A 31 -13.81 -26.87 -24.90
N THR A 32 -14.91 -26.16 -24.64
CA THR A 32 -15.83 -26.49 -23.54
C THR A 32 -17.28 -26.39 -24.04
N TRP A 33 -18.08 -27.38 -23.67
CA TRP A 33 -19.52 -27.49 -23.97
C TRP A 33 -20.30 -27.79 -22.73
N GLN A 34 -21.52 -27.31 -22.63
CA GLN A 34 -22.43 -27.51 -21.53
C GLN A 34 -23.80 -27.92 -21.98
N THR A 35 -24.41 -28.84 -21.28
CA THR A 35 -25.79 -29.30 -21.58
C THR A 35 -26.42 -29.88 -20.33
N ILE A 36 -27.75 -30.01 -20.38
CA ILE A 36 -28.51 -30.83 -19.46
C ILE A 36 -28.92 -32.11 -20.18
N MET A 37 -28.49 -33.28 -19.70
CA MET A 37 -28.83 -34.55 -20.34
C MET A 37 -29.16 -35.63 -19.28
N THR A 38 -29.80 -36.70 -19.83
CA THR A 38 -30.09 -37.91 -19.06
C THR A 38 -28.85 -38.80 -18.97
N GLN A 39 -28.96 -39.87 -18.18
CA GLN A 39 -27.90 -40.85 -18.08
C GLN A 39 -27.69 -41.62 -19.42
N GLU A 40 -28.79 -41.89 -20.15
CA GLU A 40 -28.78 -42.52 -21.45
C GLU A 40 -28.01 -41.61 -22.44
N GLY A 41 -28.27 -40.31 -22.47
CA GLY A 41 -27.54 -39.34 -23.29
C GLY A 41 -26.03 -39.35 -23.04
N VAL A 42 -25.62 -39.42 -21.77
CA VAL A 42 -24.19 -39.57 -21.42
C VAL A 42 -23.60 -40.88 -21.98
N GLN A 43 -24.36 -41.99 -21.94
CA GLN A 43 -23.90 -43.26 -22.46
C GLN A 43 -23.77 -43.24 -24.00
N GLU A 44 -24.65 -42.53 -24.69
CA GLU A 44 -24.56 -42.35 -26.15
C GLU A 44 -23.29 -41.56 -26.53
N VAL A 45 -23.03 -40.42 -25.85
CA VAL A 45 -21.78 -39.67 -26.06
C VAL A 45 -20.56 -40.56 -25.79
N ARG A 46 -20.58 -41.37 -24.72
CA ARG A 46 -19.52 -42.32 -24.41
C ARG A 46 -19.30 -43.34 -25.52
N THR A 47 -20.38 -43.85 -26.10
CA THR A 47 -20.32 -44.83 -27.21
C THR A 47 -19.70 -44.22 -28.43
N LEU A 48 -20.08 -43.00 -28.83
CA LEU A 48 -19.51 -42.28 -29.96
C LEU A 48 -18.05 -41.95 -29.76
N LEU A 49 -17.65 -41.50 -28.56
CA LEU A 49 -16.28 -41.26 -28.22
C LEU A 49 -15.42 -42.54 -28.28
N ARG A 50 -15.95 -43.68 -27.82
CA ARG A 50 -15.26 -44.98 -27.89
C ARG A 50 -15.05 -45.43 -29.34
N ARG A 51 -16.05 -45.26 -30.20
CA ARG A 51 -15.93 -45.59 -31.64
C ARG A 51 -14.89 -44.75 -32.38
N SER A 52 -14.69 -43.51 -31.92
CA SER A 52 -13.73 -42.58 -32.51
C SER A 52 -12.35 -42.57 -31.81
N ALA A 53 -12.21 -43.35 -30.73
CA ALA A 53 -11.01 -43.35 -29.90
C ALA A 53 -9.80 -43.99 -30.63
N THR A 54 -8.63 -43.44 -30.41
CA THR A 54 -7.33 -44.02 -30.78
C THR A 54 -6.65 -44.61 -29.55
N LYS A 55 -5.54 -45.31 -29.73
CA LYS A 55 -4.75 -45.88 -28.60
C LYS A 55 -4.27 -44.83 -27.60
N SER A 56 -4.14 -43.58 -28.06
CA SER A 56 -3.73 -42.43 -27.22
C SER A 56 -4.90 -41.65 -26.63
N THR A 57 -6.14 -41.99 -26.91
CA THR A 57 -7.32 -41.29 -26.39
C THR A 57 -7.62 -41.73 -24.97
N ALA A 58 -7.75 -40.77 -24.08
CA ALA A 58 -8.21 -40.98 -22.73
C ALA A 58 -9.40 -40.07 -22.37
N VAL A 59 -10.21 -40.52 -21.44
CA VAL A 59 -11.39 -39.78 -20.94
C VAL A 59 -11.40 -39.84 -19.43
N SER A 60 -11.48 -38.70 -18.80
CA SER A 60 -11.73 -38.55 -17.37
C SER A 60 -13.15 -38.09 -17.14
N CYS A 61 -13.81 -38.66 -16.16
CA CYS A 61 -15.16 -38.31 -15.77
C CYS A 61 -15.26 -38.17 -14.26
N ARG A 62 -15.69 -37.02 -13.78
CA ARG A 62 -15.82 -36.76 -12.34
C ARG A 62 -16.99 -35.86 -12.02
N TRP A 63 -17.50 -35.99 -10.81
CA TRP A 63 -18.48 -35.06 -10.25
C TRP A 63 -17.78 -33.84 -9.65
N ILE A 64 -18.19 -32.65 -10.08
CA ILE A 64 -17.85 -31.38 -9.41
C ILE A 64 -19.04 -31.01 -8.55
N ARG A 65 -18.83 -30.99 -7.25
CA ARG A 65 -19.86 -30.60 -6.26
C ARG A 65 -19.48 -29.24 -5.66
N SER A 66 -20.40 -28.30 -5.72
CA SER A 66 -20.36 -27.05 -4.97
C SER A 66 -21.60 -26.98 -4.05
N ARG A 67 -21.63 -26.00 -3.15
CA ARG A 67 -22.71 -25.90 -2.14
C ARG A 67 -24.13 -26.07 -2.69
N ASN A 68 -24.40 -25.60 -3.90
CA ASN A 68 -25.75 -25.60 -4.50
C ASN A 68 -25.83 -26.26 -5.89
N ARG A 69 -24.76 -26.84 -6.41
CA ARG A 69 -24.75 -27.41 -7.76
C ARG A 69 -23.87 -28.66 -7.83
N SER A 70 -24.36 -29.66 -8.54
CA SER A 70 -23.58 -30.84 -8.93
C SER A 70 -23.53 -30.92 -10.43
N GLN A 71 -22.33 -31.01 -10.98
CA GLN A 71 -22.07 -31.08 -12.43
C GLN A 71 -21.18 -32.27 -12.73
N LEU A 72 -21.44 -32.95 -13.83
CA LEU A 72 -20.58 -34.02 -14.32
C LEU A 72 -19.57 -33.44 -15.33
N LEU A 73 -18.29 -33.44 -14.98
CA LEU A 73 -17.24 -33.00 -15.88
C LEU A 73 -16.66 -34.19 -16.64
N TRP A 74 -16.64 -34.07 -17.96
CA TRP A 74 -15.96 -34.99 -18.86
C TRP A 74 -14.82 -34.26 -19.56
N VAL A 75 -13.63 -34.85 -19.49
CA VAL A 75 -12.44 -34.33 -20.19
C VAL A 75 -11.96 -35.42 -21.15
N VAL A 76 -11.89 -35.09 -22.45
CA VAL A 76 -11.41 -35.98 -23.49
C VAL A 76 -10.11 -35.43 -24.06
N GLY A 77 -9.08 -36.24 -24.16
CA GLY A 77 -7.78 -35.77 -24.67
C GLY A 77 -6.77 -36.89 -24.95
N ASN A 78 -5.52 -36.49 -25.20
CA ASN A 78 -4.43 -37.43 -25.33
C ASN A 78 -4.06 -37.95 -23.93
N ARG A 79 -3.87 -39.27 -23.81
CA ARG A 79 -3.51 -39.96 -22.55
C ARG A 79 -2.30 -39.35 -21.84
N ASP A 80 -1.31 -38.93 -22.60
CA ASP A 80 -0.07 -38.36 -22.05
C ASP A 80 -0.27 -37.02 -21.32
N LYS A 81 -1.47 -36.39 -21.47
CA LYS A 81 -1.85 -35.15 -20.78
C LYS A 81 -2.54 -35.40 -19.44
N PHE A 82 -2.90 -36.63 -19.13
CA PHE A 82 -3.55 -36.99 -17.88
C PHE A 82 -2.51 -37.41 -16.85
N ASN A 83 -2.64 -36.90 -15.63
CA ASN A 83 -1.84 -37.37 -14.51
C ASN A 83 -2.32 -38.76 -14.02
N GLU A 84 -1.66 -39.32 -13.04
CA GLU A 84 -2.00 -40.64 -12.45
C GLU A 84 -3.42 -40.69 -11.90
N GLU A 85 -3.96 -39.55 -11.47
CA GLU A 85 -5.33 -39.40 -10.94
C GLU A 85 -6.37 -39.20 -12.07
N GLY A 86 -5.98 -39.24 -13.33
CA GLY A 86 -6.84 -39.02 -14.48
C GLY A 86 -7.28 -37.57 -14.68
N MET A 87 -6.47 -36.62 -14.20
CA MET A 87 -6.72 -35.18 -14.40
C MET A 87 -5.84 -34.63 -15.50
N VAL A 88 -6.38 -33.70 -16.28
CA VAL A 88 -5.62 -32.91 -17.24
C VAL A 88 -5.47 -31.50 -16.69
N PRO A 89 -4.27 -31.02 -16.39
CA PRO A 89 -4.06 -29.64 -16.05
C PRO A 89 -4.37 -28.76 -17.26
N VAL A 90 -5.35 -27.86 -17.12
CA VAL A 90 -5.81 -26.99 -18.20
C VAL A 90 -4.84 -25.85 -18.43
N ASN A 91 -4.31 -25.32 -17.36
CA ASN A 91 -3.27 -24.29 -17.34
C ASN A 91 -2.19 -24.70 -16.34
N THR A 92 -0.94 -24.54 -16.74
CA THR A 92 0.20 -24.72 -15.84
C THR A 92 0.85 -23.37 -15.61
N THR A 93 1.22 -23.12 -14.37
CA THR A 93 2.04 -21.97 -14.01
C THR A 93 3.25 -22.47 -13.20
N LYS A 94 4.41 -21.87 -13.46
CA LYS A 94 5.59 -22.07 -12.61
C LYS A 94 5.57 -21.17 -11.37
N LYS A 95 4.61 -20.22 -11.32
CA LYS A 95 4.44 -19.38 -10.14
C LYS A 95 3.81 -20.20 -9.02
N ASN A 96 4.31 -20.00 -7.82
CA ASN A 96 3.68 -20.55 -6.62
C ASN A 96 2.36 -19.80 -6.39
N ILE A 97 1.21 -20.37 -6.85
CA ILE A 97 -0.11 -19.76 -6.71
C ILE A 97 -0.77 -20.09 -5.37
N LEU A 98 -0.26 -21.08 -4.67
CA LEU A 98 -0.83 -21.48 -3.37
C LEU A 98 -0.36 -20.57 -2.25
N HIS A 99 0.82 -19.95 -2.42
CA HIS A 99 1.37 -18.98 -1.47
C HIS A 99 1.01 -19.31 -0.01
N LYS A 100 1.29 -20.56 0.41
CA LYS A 100 0.97 -21.03 1.78
C LYS A 100 1.60 -20.14 2.84
N GLU A 101 2.72 -19.53 2.52
CA GLU A 101 3.35 -18.48 3.31
C GLU A 101 2.47 -17.21 3.47
N TRP A 102 1.51 -16.99 2.56
CA TRP A 102 0.54 -15.87 2.71
C TRP A 102 -0.63 -16.24 3.62
N GLU A 103 -0.92 -17.52 3.78
CA GLU A 103 -1.97 -18.01 4.68
C GLU A 103 -1.51 -17.97 6.14
N GLY A 104 -0.20 -18.05 6.38
CA GLY A 104 0.42 -17.77 7.69
C GLY A 104 0.46 -16.28 8.01
N GLY A 105 -0.48 -15.50 7.46
CA GLY A 105 -0.48 -14.06 7.34
C GLY A 105 -0.18 -13.32 8.64
N TRP A 106 0.48 -12.21 8.49
CA TRP A 106 0.63 -11.25 9.57
C TRP A 106 -0.74 -10.97 10.18
N PRO A 107 -0.96 -11.24 11.47
CA PRO A 107 -2.27 -11.11 12.10
C PRO A 107 -2.81 -9.67 12.04
N TYR A 108 -1.93 -8.70 11.85
CA TYR A 108 -2.25 -7.28 11.78
C TYR A 108 -2.29 -6.70 10.35
N LEU A 109 -2.17 -7.53 9.31
CA LEU A 109 -2.08 -7.02 7.94
C LEU A 109 -3.34 -6.23 7.50
N ALA A 110 -4.53 -6.69 7.91
CA ALA A 110 -5.79 -5.97 7.64
C ALA A 110 -5.80 -4.60 8.32
N LEU A 111 -5.35 -4.54 9.56
CA LEU A 111 -5.22 -3.31 10.35
C LEU A 111 -4.18 -2.37 9.74
N ILE A 112 -2.99 -2.87 9.36
CA ILE A 112 -1.95 -2.06 8.70
C ILE A 112 -2.50 -1.44 7.42
N LYS A 113 -3.17 -2.21 6.58
CA LYS A 113 -3.78 -1.71 5.33
C LYS A 113 -4.83 -0.64 5.58
N ALA A 114 -5.69 -0.82 6.58
CA ALA A 114 -6.70 0.17 6.90
C ALA A 114 -6.08 1.46 7.44
N LEU A 115 -5.14 1.34 8.37
CA LEU A 115 -4.47 2.47 9.00
C LEU A 115 -3.65 3.28 7.99
N VAL A 116 -2.84 2.62 7.16
CA VAL A 116 -2.03 3.31 6.15
C VAL A 116 -2.87 3.95 5.05
N ALA A 117 -3.97 3.32 4.65
CA ALA A 117 -4.86 3.89 3.65
C ALA A 117 -5.54 5.17 4.15
N VAL A 118 -5.99 5.19 5.41
CA VAL A 118 -6.56 6.38 6.01
C VAL A 118 -5.48 7.45 6.17
N ALA A 119 -4.29 7.12 6.69
CA ALA A 119 -3.19 8.06 6.78
C ALA A 119 -2.83 8.66 5.40
N ALA A 120 -2.79 7.83 4.35
CA ALA A 120 -2.49 8.27 2.99
C ALA A 120 -3.56 9.22 2.41
N LEU A 121 -4.84 9.03 2.74
CA LEU A 121 -5.91 9.92 2.30
C LEU A 121 -5.87 11.31 2.95
N PHE A 122 -5.16 11.44 4.07
CA PHE A 122 -5.06 12.70 4.81
C PHE A 122 -3.64 13.28 4.89
N HIS A 123 -2.57 12.57 4.47
CA HIS A 123 -1.18 13.01 4.73
C HIS A 123 -0.87 14.39 4.15
N ASP A 124 -1.38 14.67 2.99
CA ASP A 124 -1.19 15.92 2.25
C ASP A 124 -2.44 16.83 2.23
N TRP A 125 -3.41 16.57 3.11
CA TRP A 125 -4.64 17.36 3.14
C TRP A 125 -4.36 18.85 3.41
N GLY A 126 -3.32 19.17 4.17
CA GLY A 126 -2.84 20.53 4.42
C GLY A 126 -2.39 21.28 3.17
N LYS A 127 -2.07 20.58 2.07
CA LYS A 127 -1.80 21.19 0.76
C LYS A 127 -3.02 21.94 0.20
N SER A 128 -4.22 21.71 0.72
CA SER A 128 -5.42 22.51 0.36
C SER A 128 -5.40 23.96 0.85
N SER A 129 -4.45 24.35 1.71
CA SER A 129 -4.29 25.72 2.19
C SER A 129 -3.99 26.72 1.06
N ASP A 130 -4.46 27.96 1.24
CA ASP A 130 -4.24 29.01 0.25
C ASP A 130 -2.75 29.27 0.01
N HIS A 131 -1.95 29.27 1.08
CA HIS A 131 -0.50 29.43 0.99
C HIS A 131 0.16 28.38 0.06
N PHE A 132 -0.13 27.10 0.27
CA PHE A 132 0.46 26.03 -0.53
C PHE A 132 -0.01 26.10 -1.98
N GLN A 133 -1.29 26.36 -2.21
CA GLN A 133 -1.86 26.46 -3.55
C GLN A 133 -1.34 27.68 -4.33
N GLU A 134 -1.08 28.80 -3.67
CA GLU A 134 -0.45 29.98 -4.29
C GLU A 134 1.02 29.75 -4.61
N LYS A 135 1.75 29.10 -3.71
CA LYS A 135 3.14 28.70 -3.92
C LYS A 135 3.29 27.82 -5.16
N LEU A 136 2.43 26.79 -5.34
CA LEU A 136 2.45 25.95 -6.53
C LEU A 136 2.22 26.76 -7.83
N ARG A 137 1.39 27.80 -7.79
CA ARG A 137 1.02 28.60 -8.95
C ARG A 137 2.04 29.69 -9.28
N SER A 138 2.77 30.16 -8.28
CA SER A 138 3.79 31.21 -8.46
C SER A 138 5.19 30.66 -8.66
N SER A 139 5.36 29.33 -8.61
CA SER A 139 6.67 28.68 -8.60
C SER A 139 7.63 29.28 -7.56
N SER A 140 7.09 29.76 -6.43
CA SER A 140 7.86 30.39 -5.37
C SER A 140 8.77 29.38 -4.69
N MET A 141 10.04 29.75 -4.48
CA MET A 141 11.03 28.97 -3.74
C MET A 141 11.05 29.29 -2.25
N GLU A 142 10.13 30.11 -1.76
CA GLU A 142 10.04 30.45 -0.34
C GLU A 142 9.71 29.24 0.52
N LYS A 143 10.30 29.21 1.70
CA LYS A 143 9.99 28.16 2.68
C LYS A 143 8.57 28.35 3.22
N ASP A 144 7.85 27.23 3.36
CA ASP A 144 6.53 27.27 3.97
C ASP A 144 6.61 27.68 5.44
N PRO A 145 5.74 28.57 5.95
CA PRO A 145 5.70 28.96 7.36
C PRO A 145 5.42 27.76 8.26
N TYR A 146 4.59 26.85 7.79
CA TYR A 146 4.25 25.59 8.42
C TYR A 146 4.33 24.46 7.41
N ARG A 147 4.82 23.33 7.83
CA ARG A 147 4.81 22.12 6.98
C ARG A 147 3.37 21.68 6.73
N HIS A 148 3.09 21.26 5.49
CA HIS A 148 1.75 20.80 5.10
C HIS A 148 1.28 19.59 5.91
N GLU A 149 2.21 18.71 6.34
CA GLU A 149 1.89 17.57 7.21
C GLU A 149 1.36 18.03 8.57
N TRP A 150 1.96 19.07 9.12
CA TRP A 150 1.50 19.65 10.38
C TRP A 150 0.13 20.31 10.21
N VAL A 151 -0.09 21.03 9.10
CA VAL A 151 -1.40 21.60 8.76
C VAL A 151 -2.44 20.49 8.59
N SER A 152 -2.09 19.36 7.94
CA SER A 152 -2.98 18.19 7.83
C SER A 152 -3.40 17.66 9.20
N CYS A 153 -2.49 17.59 10.15
CA CYS A 153 -2.79 17.17 11.53
C CYS A 153 -3.68 18.19 12.25
N GLN A 154 -3.48 19.48 12.05
CA GLN A 154 -4.38 20.52 12.57
C GLN A 154 -5.79 20.41 11.99
N MET A 155 -5.93 20.03 10.73
CA MET A 155 -7.23 19.76 10.12
C MET A 155 -7.93 18.54 10.75
N LEU A 156 -7.18 17.47 11.04
CA LEU A 156 -7.73 16.32 11.76
C LEU A 156 -8.16 16.71 13.19
N ALA A 157 -7.36 17.50 13.90
CA ALA A 157 -7.72 18.00 15.21
C ALA A 157 -8.96 18.92 15.18
N ALA A 158 -9.11 19.69 14.10
CA ALA A 158 -10.32 20.48 13.88
C ALA A 158 -11.55 19.57 13.71
N VAL A 159 -11.41 18.46 12.98
CA VAL A 159 -12.47 17.47 12.82
C VAL A 159 -12.83 16.82 14.17
N ALA A 160 -11.84 16.46 15.00
CA ALA A 160 -12.09 15.91 16.32
C ALA A 160 -12.90 16.90 17.19
N LYS A 161 -12.53 18.18 17.21
CA LYS A 161 -13.27 19.22 17.95
C LYS A 161 -14.69 19.41 17.42
N ILE A 162 -14.89 19.39 16.08
CA ILE A 162 -16.21 19.50 15.45
C ILE A 162 -17.08 18.29 15.78
N SER A 163 -16.50 17.10 15.99
CA SER A 163 -17.25 15.90 16.35
C SER A 163 -17.88 16.00 17.76
N GLY A 164 -17.40 16.92 18.60
CA GLY A 164 -17.88 17.12 19.96
C GLY A 164 -17.29 16.15 20.99
N ASP A 165 -16.49 15.21 20.54
CA ASP A 165 -15.80 14.26 21.41
C ASP A 165 -14.36 14.06 20.93
N THR A 166 -13.40 14.47 21.76
CA THR A 166 -11.96 14.37 21.45
C THR A 166 -11.32 13.09 21.99
N GLU A 167 -12.08 12.24 22.65
CA GLU A 167 -11.60 10.98 23.22
C GLU A 167 -12.14 9.76 22.46
N ASP A 168 -13.30 9.92 21.76
CA ASP A 168 -13.91 8.82 21.01
C ASP A 168 -13.66 8.92 19.50
N ASP A 169 -13.01 7.89 18.95
CA ASP A 169 -12.75 7.78 17.51
C ASP A 169 -14.04 7.60 16.69
N ASP A 170 -15.10 7.04 17.23
CA ASP A 170 -16.35 6.84 16.49
C ASP A 170 -17.01 8.16 16.11
N ALA A 171 -16.88 9.20 16.96
CA ALA A 171 -17.50 10.49 16.73
C ALA A 171 -16.98 11.16 15.45
N TRP A 172 -15.67 11.28 15.29
CA TRP A 172 -15.08 11.89 14.10
C TRP A 172 -15.23 11.01 12.84
N ILE A 173 -15.15 9.67 12.99
CA ILE A 173 -15.33 8.75 11.87
C ILE A 173 -16.75 8.87 11.30
N ARG A 174 -17.76 8.95 12.16
CA ARG A 174 -19.17 9.14 11.75
C ARG A 174 -19.38 10.43 10.97
N LEU A 175 -18.68 11.53 11.31
CA LEU A 175 -18.78 12.77 10.53
C LEU A 175 -18.46 12.56 9.04
N PHE A 176 -17.44 11.76 8.74
CA PHE A 176 -17.10 11.41 7.35
C PHE A 176 -18.05 10.38 6.76
N MET A 177 -18.36 9.32 7.51
CA MET A 177 -19.23 8.23 7.02
C MET A 177 -20.61 8.73 6.65
N ASP A 178 -21.20 9.59 7.47
CA ASP A 178 -22.53 10.16 7.27
C ASP A 178 -22.53 11.39 6.35
N GLY A 179 -21.35 11.90 5.98
CA GLY A 179 -21.24 13.15 5.20
C GLY A 179 -21.71 14.39 5.96
N LYS A 180 -21.61 14.37 7.29
CA LYS A 180 -22.08 15.45 8.17
C LYS A 180 -21.02 16.53 8.44
N LEU A 181 -19.78 16.33 8.03
CA LEU A 181 -18.70 17.31 8.19
C LEU A 181 -18.97 18.52 7.27
N LYS A 182 -19.37 19.64 7.87
CA LYS A 182 -19.68 20.88 7.14
C LYS A 182 -18.41 21.68 6.87
N LYS A 183 -18.20 22.11 5.62
CA LYS A 183 -17.07 22.96 5.22
C LYS A 183 -17.00 24.25 6.00
N THR A 184 -18.15 24.87 6.29
CA THR A 184 -18.22 26.12 7.06
C THR A 184 -17.71 25.94 8.48
N ALA A 185 -18.04 24.81 9.13
CA ALA A 185 -17.55 24.49 10.46
C ALA A 185 -16.03 24.26 10.44
N LEU A 186 -15.53 23.48 9.48
CA LEU A 186 -14.11 23.23 9.34
C LEU A 186 -13.33 24.52 9.04
N LYS A 187 -13.83 25.37 8.15
CA LYS A 187 -13.21 26.65 7.83
C LYS A 187 -13.15 27.59 9.05
N LYS A 188 -14.24 27.64 9.85
CA LYS A 188 -14.28 28.43 11.08
C LYS A 188 -13.24 27.93 12.09
N GLU A 189 -13.24 26.62 12.34
CA GLU A 189 -12.31 26.00 13.30
C GLU A 189 -10.84 26.18 12.87
N MET A 190 -10.52 26.02 11.58
CA MET A 190 -9.16 26.24 11.10
C MET A 190 -8.71 27.70 11.24
N LYS A 191 -9.60 28.67 11.02
CA LYS A 191 -9.29 30.09 11.26
C LYS A 191 -8.98 30.39 12.73
N GLU A 192 -9.75 29.81 13.65
CA GLU A 192 -9.51 29.92 15.10
C GLU A 192 -8.17 29.30 15.49
N ARG A 193 -7.83 28.11 14.97
CA ARG A 193 -6.55 27.44 15.19
C ARG A 193 -5.36 28.24 14.67
N GLY A 194 -5.49 28.86 13.52
CA GLY A 194 -4.41 29.67 12.93
C GLY A 194 -3.93 30.83 13.80
N SER A 195 -4.75 31.28 14.76
CA SER A 195 -4.40 32.34 15.71
C SER A 195 -3.73 31.83 17.00
N GLN A 196 -3.85 30.53 17.31
CA GLN A 196 -3.49 29.96 18.62
C GLN A 196 -2.61 28.72 18.56
N ALA A 197 -2.36 28.16 17.37
CA ALA A 197 -1.74 26.84 17.23
C ALA A 197 -0.24 26.84 17.47
N GLU A 198 0.18 26.62 18.71
CA GLU A 198 1.59 26.37 19.06
C GLU A 198 1.93 24.88 19.10
N ALA A 199 0.99 24.03 19.49
CA ALA A 199 1.16 22.58 19.55
C ALA A 199 -0.02 21.84 18.94
N LEU A 200 0.15 20.54 18.68
CA LEU A 200 -0.97 19.67 18.32
C LEU A 200 -1.80 19.39 19.58
N PRO A 201 -3.12 19.61 19.52
CA PRO A 201 -3.99 19.31 20.64
C PRO A 201 -4.20 17.81 20.79
N ASP A 202 -4.83 17.43 21.90
CA ASP A 202 -5.28 16.06 22.11
C ASP A 202 -6.26 15.63 21.02
N MET A 203 -6.12 14.40 20.62
CA MET A 203 -6.93 13.76 19.58
C MET A 203 -7.33 12.37 20.06
N PRO A 204 -8.43 11.79 19.53
CA PRO A 204 -8.79 10.41 19.79
C PRO A 204 -7.64 9.45 19.49
N PRO A 205 -7.54 8.30 20.19
CA PRO A 205 -6.38 7.41 20.11
C PRO A 205 -5.98 6.97 18.68
N ILE A 206 -6.95 6.56 17.88
CA ILE A 206 -6.68 6.13 16.48
C ILE A 206 -6.27 7.33 15.63
N MET A 207 -6.93 8.47 15.80
CA MET A 207 -6.55 9.70 15.10
C MET A 207 -5.12 10.13 15.43
N ARG A 208 -4.67 9.97 16.67
CA ARG A 208 -3.27 10.23 17.07
C ARG A 208 -2.28 9.36 16.30
N LEU A 209 -2.58 8.07 16.14
CA LEU A 209 -1.72 7.18 15.36
C LEU A 209 -1.67 7.58 13.88
N ILE A 210 -2.82 7.97 13.30
CA ILE A 210 -2.90 8.50 11.94
C ILE A 210 -2.08 9.79 11.83
N ALA A 211 -2.23 10.72 12.76
CA ALA A 211 -1.48 11.98 12.80
C ALA A 211 0.03 11.71 12.93
N TRP A 212 0.45 10.72 13.72
CA TRP A 212 1.86 10.33 13.80
C TRP A 212 2.39 9.83 12.46
N LEU A 213 1.64 8.99 11.73
CA LEU A 213 2.00 8.54 10.40
C LEU A 213 2.14 9.72 9.43
N ILE A 214 1.20 10.65 9.48
CA ILE A 214 1.21 11.87 8.65
C ILE A 214 2.43 12.75 8.97
N LEU A 215 2.69 13.03 10.23
CA LEU A 215 3.84 13.86 10.62
C LEU A 215 5.17 13.23 10.26
N SER A 216 5.28 11.91 10.40
CA SER A 216 6.55 11.21 10.27
C SER A 216 6.88 10.71 8.88
N HIS A 217 5.98 10.85 7.88
CA HIS A 217 6.20 10.21 6.56
C HIS A 217 7.40 10.78 5.81
N HIS A 218 7.73 12.05 5.96
CA HIS A 218 8.96 12.63 5.41
C HIS A 218 10.15 12.60 6.38
N ARG A 219 9.89 12.75 7.68
CA ARG A 219 10.94 12.85 8.69
C ARG A 219 10.47 12.26 10.02
N LEU A 220 11.30 11.40 10.62
CA LEU A 220 11.04 10.95 11.99
C LEU A 220 11.24 12.12 12.95
N SER A 221 10.30 12.27 13.87
CA SER A 221 10.43 13.21 14.99
C SER A 221 11.49 12.68 15.95
N VAL A 222 12.57 13.44 16.11
CA VAL A 222 13.55 13.18 17.16
C VAL A 222 13.24 14.13 18.29
N THR A 223 12.82 13.61 19.44
CA THR A 223 12.74 14.40 20.66
C THR A 223 14.16 14.66 21.13
N ARG A 224 14.70 15.85 20.84
CA ARG A 224 15.92 16.30 21.49
C ARG A 224 15.52 16.79 22.88
N ASN A 225 15.95 16.09 23.91
CA ASN A 225 16.03 16.71 25.23
C ASN A 225 17.09 17.81 25.15
N GLU A 226 16.71 19.04 25.35
CA GLU A 226 17.58 20.21 25.23
C GLU A 226 18.75 20.20 26.25
N MET A 227 18.75 19.34 27.24
CA MET A 227 19.78 19.28 28.29
C MET A 227 20.72 18.08 28.24
N GLU A 228 20.40 17.01 27.55
CA GLU A 228 21.29 15.87 27.46
C GLU A 228 21.25 15.29 26.05
N CYS A 229 22.40 15.22 25.42
CA CYS A 229 22.64 14.47 24.16
C CYS A 229 22.49 12.95 24.34
N LYS A 230 21.67 12.51 25.26
CA LYS A 230 21.24 11.15 25.41
C LYS A 230 20.07 10.96 24.47
N ILE A 231 20.26 10.09 23.48
CA ILE A 231 19.16 9.40 22.82
C ILE A 231 18.40 8.76 23.98
N CYS A 232 17.37 9.45 24.48
CA CYS A 232 16.47 8.84 25.43
C CYS A 232 15.99 7.56 24.76
N ALA A 233 16.26 6.43 25.40
CA ALA A 233 15.62 5.18 25.05
C ALA A 233 14.16 5.52 24.87
N MET A 234 13.63 5.27 23.64
CA MET A 234 12.29 5.68 23.27
C MET A 234 11.36 5.27 24.39
N GLU A 235 10.89 6.26 25.16
CA GLU A 235 9.69 6.04 25.95
C GLU A 235 8.66 5.37 25.04
N PRO A 236 7.97 4.33 25.49
CA PRO A 236 7.08 3.59 24.63
C PRO A 236 6.19 4.57 23.90
N LEU A 237 5.98 4.36 22.60
CA LEU A 237 5.04 5.10 21.75
C LEU A 237 3.62 5.20 22.38
N LEU A 238 3.41 4.49 23.48
CA LEU A 238 2.24 4.48 24.34
C LEU A 238 1.99 5.85 25.03
N SER A 239 3.01 6.69 25.19
CA SER A 239 2.79 8.09 25.56
C SER A 239 2.76 8.97 24.30
N ALA A 240 1.95 8.61 23.30
CA ALA A 240 1.70 9.48 22.16
C ALA A 240 1.31 10.90 22.60
N GLU A 241 0.69 11.06 23.75
CA GLU A 241 0.42 12.34 24.42
C GLU A 241 1.69 13.16 24.63
N ALA A 242 2.73 12.57 25.17
CA ALA A 242 4.00 13.25 25.39
C ALA A 242 4.72 13.61 24.08
N LEU A 243 4.51 12.82 23.02
CA LEU A 243 5.08 13.10 21.71
C LEU A 243 4.37 14.29 21.04
N PHE A 244 3.03 14.31 21.06
CA PHE A 244 2.24 15.38 20.42
C PHE A 244 2.37 16.73 21.13
N SER A 245 2.47 16.76 22.45
CA SER A 245 2.71 17.99 23.20
C SER A 245 4.05 18.65 22.87
N LYS A 246 5.03 17.88 22.36
CA LYS A 246 6.35 18.36 21.94
C LYS A 246 6.43 18.76 20.45
N VAL A 247 5.41 18.43 19.64
CA VAL A 247 5.36 18.79 18.21
C VAL A 247 4.73 20.18 18.06
N LYS A 248 5.60 21.17 17.92
CA LYS A 248 5.21 22.57 17.73
C LYS A 248 5.10 22.94 16.26
N ALA A 249 4.63 24.12 15.99
CA ALA A 249 4.44 24.65 14.65
C ALA A 249 5.73 24.72 13.82
N ASP A 250 6.88 24.87 14.46
CA ASP A 250 8.20 24.88 13.83
C ASP A 250 8.78 23.48 13.59
N TRP A 251 8.00 22.44 13.84
CA TRP A 251 8.44 21.07 13.69
C TRP A 251 9.00 20.81 12.29
N GLY A 252 10.24 20.33 12.23
CA GLY A 252 10.93 20.02 10.98
C GLY A 252 11.64 21.19 10.31
N TYR A 253 11.51 22.42 10.80
CA TYR A 253 12.33 23.57 10.40
C TYR A 253 13.38 23.91 11.45
N GLU A 254 14.56 24.30 10.99
CA GLU A 254 15.58 24.92 11.84
C GLU A 254 15.49 26.44 11.61
N GLY A 255 15.15 27.17 12.68
CA GLY A 255 15.07 28.61 12.66
C GLY A 255 13.65 29.18 12.57
N VAL A 256 13.51 30.46 12.89
CA VAL A 256 12.24 31.21 12.85
C VAL A 256 11.87 31.47 11.39
N VAL A 257 10.68 31.08 11.02
CA VAL A 257 10.12 31.44 9.71
C VAL A 257 9.28 32.71 9.86
N PRO A 258 9.74 33.85 9.37
CA PRO A 258 9.05 35.12 9.52
C PRO A 258 8.05 35.32 8.38
N VAL A 259 6.92 34.63 8.38
CA VAL A 259 5.92 34.83 7.32
C VAL A 259 4.52 34.88 7.91
N ALA A 260 3.61 35.61 7.24
CA ALA A 260 2.22 35.70 7.59
C ALA A 260 1.57 34.32 7.73
N LYS A 261 1.24 33.94 8.94
CA LYS A 261 0.73 32.61 9.32
C LYS A 261 -0.69 32.34 8.76
N ASN A 262 -1.45 33.40 8.49
CA ASN A 262 -2.86 33.31 8.11
C ASN A 262 -3.16 32.54 6.82
N PRO A 263 -2.39 32.63 5.73
CA PRO A 263 -2.68 31.89 4.50
C PRO A 263 -2.59 30.37 4.64
N CYS A 264 -1.78 29.87 5.61
CA CYS A 264 -1.66 28.44 5.87
C CYS A 264 -2.92 27.83 6.53
N PHE A 265 -3.77 28.67 7.11
CA PHE A 265 -5.05 28.32 7.75
C PHE A 265 -6.26 28.86 6.99
N ALA A 266 -6.06 29.43 5.82
CA ALA A 266 -7.09 29.87 4.91
C ALA A 266 -7.28 28.85 3.79
N PHE A 267 -8.53 28.63 3.38
CA PHE A 267 -8.92 27.60 2.42
C PHE A 267 -9.98 28.20 1.47
N SER A 268 -9.59 29.19 0.66
CA SER A 268 -10.51 29.89 -0.24
C SER A 268 -11.05 28.98 -1.35
N ARG A 269 -10.21 28.05 -1.82
CA ARG A 269 -10.55 27.04 -2.84
C ARG A 269 -11.30 25.85 -2.27
N GLY A 270 -11.56 25.84 -0.95
CA GLY A 270 -12.32 24.80 -0.25
C GLY A 270 -11.45 23.63 0.21
N PHE A 271 -12.14 22.55 0.49
CA PHE A 271 -11.57 21.29 0.94
C PHE A 271 -11.96 20.18 -0.04
N LEU A 272 -11.37 18.98 0.13
CA LEU A 272 -11.72 17.80 -0.68
C LEU A 272 -13.09 17.20 -0.33
N LEU A 273 -13.83 17.79 0.60
CA LEU A 273 -15.13 17.28 1.07
C LEU A 273 -16.20 17.15 -0.03
N ASP A 274 -16.04 17.84 -1.17
CA ASP A 274 -16.94 17.72 -2.33
C ASP A 274 -16.43 16.73 -3.39
N ASP A 275 -15.21 16.26 -3.26
CA ASP A 275 -14.63 15.33 -4.22
C ASP A 275 -15.21 13.93 -4.02
N GLY A 276 -15.86 13.40 -5.06
CA GLY A 276 -16.57 12.13 -4.99
C GLY A 276 -15.65 10.94 -4.79
N ASP A 277 -14.51 10.92 -5.46
CA ASP A 277 -13.57 9.80 -5.42
C ASP A 277 -12.80 9.76 -4.10
N TRP A 278 -12.37 10.92 -3.62
CA TRP A 278 -11.75 11.03 -2.31
C TRP A 278 -12.73 10.61 -1.20
N ASN A 279 -13.95 11.14 -1.19
CA ASN A 279 -14.98 10.79 -0.20
C ASN A 279 -15.32 9.30 -0.21
N LYS A 280 -15.47 8.71 -1.39
CA LYS A 280 -15.70 7.26 -1.54
C LYS A 280 -14.56 6.44 -0.95
N SER A 281 -13.33 6.86 -1.19
CA SER A 281 -12.13 6.21 -0.65
C SER A 281 -12.02 6.37 0.86
N VAL A 282 -12.27 7.57 1.40
CA VAL A 282 -12.31 7.83 2.84
C VAL A 282 -13.35 6.94 3.53
N LYS A 283 -14.60 6.94 3.06
CA LYS A 283 -15.66 6.09 3.62
C LYS A 283 -15.29 4.61 3.58
N LYS A 284 -14.77 4.13 2.46
CA LYS A 284 -14.33 2.74 2.32
C LYS A 284 -13.30 2.34 3.37
N TRP A 285 -12.29 3.17 3.57
CA TRP A 285 -11.17 2.82 4.44
C TRP A 285 -11.46 3.08 5.92
N LEU A 286 -12.25 4.10 6.25
CA LEU A 286 -12.78 4.28 7.60
C LEU A 286 -13.69 3.12 8.02
N ALA A 287 -14.54 2.62 7.13
CA ALA A 287 -15.36 1.43 7.42
C ALA A 287 -14.51 0.18 7.69
N ARG A 288 -13.37 0.04 7.02
CA ARG A 288 -12.42 -1.06 7.30
C ARG A 288 -11.69 -0.85 8.62
N LEU A 289 -11.25 0.36 8.89
CA LEU A 289 -10.56 0.71 10.13
C LEU A 289 -11.46 0.45 11.36
N LEU A 290 -12.76 0.75 11.25
CA LEU A 290 -13.73 0.44 12.31
C LEU A 290 -13.84 -1.06 12.61
N ARG A 291 -13.68 -1.93 11.62
CA ARG A 291 -13.69 -3.38 11.86
C ARG A 291 -12.49 -3.86 12.68
N GLU A 292 -11.36 -3.16 12.51
CA GLU A 292 -10.10 -3.48 13.20
C GLU A 292 -9.92 -2.66 14.50
N LYS A 293 -10.92 -1.81 14.86
CA LYS A 293 -10.84 -0.88 16.01
C LYS A 293 -10.55 -1.62 17.31
N ALA A 294 -11.24 -2.72 17.58
CA ALA A 294 -11.06 -3.49 18.82
C ALA A 294 -9.62 -4.04 18.94
N GLN A 295 -9.08 -4.59 17.86
CA GLN A 295 -7.70 -5.07 17.81
C GLN A 295 -6.70 -3.94 18.03
N LEU A 296 -6.92 -2.77 17.41
CA LEU A 296 -6.04 -1.61 17.59
C LEU A 296 -6.12 -1.05 19.01
N GLN A 297 -7.30 -0.97 19.60
CA GLN A 297 -7.47 -0.54 20.99
C GLN A 297 -6.75 -1.48 21.97
N GLN A 298 -6.86 -2.78 21.76
CA GLN A 298 -6.12 -3.77 22.54
C GLN A 298 -4.60 -3.56 22.42
N LEU A 299 -4.08 -3.32 21.23
CA LEU A 299 -2.66 -3.02 21.02
C LEU A 299 -2.20 -1.73 21.71
N CYS A 300 -3.07 -0.73 21.81
CA CYS A 300 -2.77 0.53 22.48
C CYS A 300 -2.84 0.44 24.02
N SER A 301 -3.72 -0.43 24.56
CA SER A 301 -3.94 -0.56 26.01
C SER A 301 -2.93 -1.47 26.69
N GLU A 302 -2.40 -2.45 25.97
CA GLU A 302 -1.37 -3.35 26.46
C GLU A 302 0.01 -2.76 26.13
N SER A 303 1.00 -2.95 27.01
CA SER A 303 2.41 -2.67 26.69
C SER A 303 2.90 -3.65 25.61
N ASN A 304 2.13 -3.76 24.54
CA ASN A 304 2.33 -4.76 23.50
C ASN A 304 3.42 -4.29 22.54
N SER A 305 4.48 -5.08 22.47
CA SER A 305 5.60 -4.82 21.56
C SER A 305 5.21 -4.79 20.07
N ALA A 306 4.04 -5.31 19.70
CA ALA A 306 3.58 -5.39 18.31
C ALA A 306 3.07 -4.04 17.74
N LEU A 307 2.61 -3.09 18.58
CA LEU A 307 2.14 -1.78 18.10
C LEU A 307 3.24 -1.02 17.35
N ARG A 308 4.46 -1.06 17.86
CA ARG A 308 5.59 -0.33 17.29
C ARG A 308 6.00 -0.85 15.90
N PRO A 309 6.26 -2.16 15.70
CA PRO A 309 6.48 -2.70 14.35
C PRO A 309 5.32 -2.40 13.41
N LEU A 310 4.07 -2.54 13.85
CA LEU A 310 2.89 -2.24 13.06
C LEU A 310 2.91 -0.81 12.52
N LEU A 311 3.19 0.17 13.39
CA LEU A 311 3.27 1.58 12.98
C LEU A 311 4.47 1.84 12.05
N LEU A 312 5.60 1.17 12.26
CA LEU A 312 6.76 1.28 11.37
C LEU A 312 6.46 0.74 9.99
N TYR A 313 5.80 -0.42 9.87
CA TYR A 313 5.37 -0.95 8.58
C TYR A 313 4.32 -0.08 7.88
N ALA A 314 3.36 0.45 8.63
CA ALA A 314 2.39 1.38 8.07
C ALA A 314 3.08 2.67 7.56
N ARG A 315 4.04 3.20 8.31
CA ARG A 315 4.85 4.35 7.91
C ARG A 315 5.69 4.07 6.66
N GLU A 316 6.37 2.93 6.62
CA GLU A 316 7.17 2.52 5.48
C GLU A 316 6.30 2.41 4.21
N ALA A 317 5.14 1.77 4.32
CA ALA A 317 4.22 1.65 3.20
C ALA A 317 3.71 3.02 2.72
N LEU A 318 3.41 3.95 3.62
CA LEU A 318 3.00 5.31 3.29
C LEU A 318 4.12 6.06 2.56
N MET A 319 5.32 6.05 3.12
CA MET A 319 6.48 6.76 2.59
C MET A 319 6.87 6.26 1.19
N LEU A 320 6.92 4.94 1.00
CA LEU A 320 7.23 4.34 -0.29
C LEU A 320 6.14 4.63 -1.33
N ALA A 321 4.87 4.64 -0.92
CA ALA A 321 3.75 4.94 -1.81
C ALA A 321 3.74 6.39 -2.27
N ASP A 322 3.96 7.33 -1.35
CA ASP A 322 4.04 8.75 -1.67
C ASP A 322 5.21 9.03 -2.64
N HIS A 323 6.40 8.52 -2.34
CA HIS A 323 7.56 8.65 -3.22
C HIS A 323 7.31 8.03 -4.60
N PHE A 324 6.67 6.86 -4.65
CA PHE A 324 6.34 6.20 -5.92
C PHE A 324 5.36 7.03 -6.74
N VAL A 325 4.25 7.48 -6.15
CA VAL A 325 3.23 8.25 -6.87
C VAL A 325 3.78 9.62 -7.29
N SER A 326 4.55 10.28 -6.42
CA SER A 326 5.19 11.58 -6.71
C SER A 326 6.27 11.50 -7.80
N SER A 327 6.85 10.32 -8.04
CA SER A 327 7.83 10.09 -9.11
C SER A 327 7.20 9.82 -10.48
N GLN A 328 5.89 9.58 -10.54
CA GLN A 328 5.18 9.33 -11.80
C GLN A 328 5.01 10.61 -12.59
N LYS A 329 4.94 10.48 -13.92
CA LYS A 329 4.57 11.60 -14.79
C LYS A 329 3.16 12.06 -14.51
N CYS A 330 2.94 13.34 -14.68
CA CYS A 330 1.63 13.97 -14.54
C CYS A 330 0.56 13.25 -15.36
N GLN A 331 -0.56 12.92 -14.73
CA GLN A 331 -1.65 12.17 -15.38
C GLN A 331 -2.92 13.00 -15.61
N THR A 332 -3.00 14.20 -15.06
CA THR A 332 -4.21 15.03 -15.11
C THR A 332 -3.99 16.28 -15.92
N ASP A 333 -4.64 16.35 -17.09
CA ASP A 333 -4.85 17.61 -17.80
C ASP A 333 -6.19 18.22 -17.36
N VAL A 334 -6.12 19.28 -16.55
CA VAL A 334 -7.31 20.04 -16.16
C VAL A 334 -7.47 21.23 -17.12
N PRO A 335 -8.68 21.44 -17.70
CA PRO A 335 -8.93 22.58 -18.57
C PRO A 335 -8.56 23.90 -17.89
N THR A 336 -8.00 24.84 -18.64
CA THR A 336 -7.42 26.09 -18.12
C THR A 336 -8.42 26.94 -17.32
N GLU A 337 -9.69 26.92 -17.69
CA GLU A 337 -10.74 27.67 -16.99
C GLU A 337 -11.07 27.11 -15.60
N GLU A 338 -10.96 25.78 -15.43
CA GLU A 338 -11.23 25.11 -14.17
C GLU A 338 -10.03 25.12 -13.22
N GLN A 339 -8.82 25.33 -13.72
CA GLN A 339 -7.58 25.29 -12.94
C GLN A 339 -7.58 26.23 -11.72
N LYS A 340 -8.29 27.34 -11.79
CA LYS A 340 -8.39 28.33 -10.68
C LYS A 340 -9.08 27.77 -9.44
N LYS A 341 -10.01 26.82 -9.61
CA LYS A 341 -10.81 26.25 -8.52
C LYS A 341 -10.26 24.91 -8.01
N VAL A 342 -9.41 24.25 -8.80
CA VAL A 342 -8.89 22.93 -8.49
C VAL A 342 -7.74 23.02 -7.50
N LEU A 343 -7.67 22.08 -6.57
CA LEU A 343 -6.54 21.88 -5.65
C LEU A 343 -5.52 20.95 -6.29
N TYR A 344 -4.26 21.36 -6.32
CA TYR A 344 -3.15 20.59 -6.89
C TYR A 344 -2.23 20.03 -5.81
N ALA A 345 -1.61 18.91 -6.09
CA ALA A 345 -0.67 18.24 -5.19
C ALA A 345 0.78 18.69 -5.40
N ASN A 346 1.19 18.89 -6.66
CA ASN A 346 2.57 19.16 -7.05
C ASN A 346 2.65 19.90 -8.40
N THR A 347 3.88 20.13 -8.86
CA THR A 347 4.19 20.68 -10.19
C THR A 347 5.20 19.78 -10.90
N GLU A 348 5.17 19.76 -12.23
CA GLU A 348 6.21 19.19 -13.08
C GLU A 348 6.82 20.34 -13.90
N GLY A 349 8.00 20.81 -13.47
CA GLY A 349 8.52 22.10 -13.91
C GLY A 349 7.58 23.25 -13.48
N ASP A 350 7.17 24.08 -14.44
CA ASP A 350 6.24 25.20 -14.20
C ASP A 350 4.76 24.83 -14.37
N LYS A 351 4.47 23.56 -14.70
CA LYS A 351 3.10 23.11 -14.90
C LYS A 351 2.52 22.52 -13.62
N LEU A 352 1.30 22.91 -13.28
CA LEU A 352 0.52 22.28 -12.22
C LEU A 352 0.27 20.82 -12.58
N CYS A 353 0.55 19.92 -11.64
CA CYS A 353 0.49 18.49 -11.84
C CYS A 353 -0.39 17.85 -10.78
N ASP A 354 -1.06 16.78 -11.16
CA ASP A 354 -1.99 15.99 -10.33
C ASP A 354 -2.91 16.80 -9.42
N THR A 355 -4.20 16.55 -9.52
CA THR A 355 -5.14 17.10 -8.54
C THR A 355 -4.87 16.48 -7.17
N LEU A 356 -5.04 17.24 -6.11
CA LEU A 356 -4.80 16.78 -4.74
C LEU A 356 -5.64 15.53 -4.41
N SER A 357 -6.90 15.49 -4.85
CA SER A 357 -7.76 14.32 -4.70
C SER A 357 -7.18 13.07 -5.37
N SER A 358 -6.83 13.18 -6.67
CA SER A 358 -6.25 12.07 -7.43
C SER A 358 -4.96 11.57 -6.79
N HIS A 359 -4.08 12.49 -6.38
CA HIS A 359 -2.83 12.16 -5.70
C HIS A 359 -3.08 11.34 -4.42
N LEU A 360 -3.92 11.83 -3.51
CA LEU A 360 -4.22 11.16 -2.25
C LEU A 360 -4.85 9.78 -2.45
N VAL A 361 -5.77 9.65 -3.40
CA VAL A 361 -6.41 8.36 -3.71
C VAL A 361 -5.40 7.37 -4.30
N ARG A 362 -4.50 7.82 -5.17
CA ARG A 362 -3.43 7.00 -5.75
C ARG A 362 -2.42 6.56 -4.70
N VAL A 363 -1.99 7.49 -3.82
CA VAL A 363 -1.09 7.16 -2.71
C VAL A 363 -1.74 6.14 -1.79
N ALA A 364 -3.01 6.29 -1.45
CA ALA A 364 -3.73 5.32 -0.61
C ALA A 364 -3.81 3.92 -1.25
N ALA A 365 -4.10 3.85 -2.56
CA ALA A 365 -4.13 2.58 -3.28
C ALA A 365 -2.75 1.92 -3.31
N GLN A 366 -1.70 2.70 -3.59
CA GLN A 366 -0.33 2.19 -3.64
C GLN A 366 0.19 1.78 -2.26
N ALA A 367 -0.13 2.54 -1.21
CA ALA A 367 0.25 2.19 0.17
C ALA A 367 -0.35 0.84 0.61
N VAL A 368 -1.60 0.58 0.23
CA VAL A 368 -2.24 -0.72 0.48
C VAL A 368 -1.56 -1.86 -0.29
N ASN A 369 -1.15 -1.61 -1.54
CA ASN A 369 -0.41 -2.60 -2.33
C ASN A 369 0.95 -2.90 -1.70
N ILE A 370 1.69 -1.87 -1.30
CA ILE A 370 2.99 -2.04 -0.62
C ILE A 370 2.80 -2.77 0.69
N ALA A 371 1.83 -2.37 1.53
CA ALA A 371 1.54 -3.06 2.78
C ALA A 371 1.20 -4.55 2.57
N HIS A 372 0.55 -4.89 1.45
CA HIS A 372 0.28 -6.28 1.09
C HIS A 372 1.55 -7.05 0.74
N GLN A 373 2.52 -6.39 0.13
CA GLN A 373 3.77 -7.01 -0.31
C GLN A 373 4.84 -7.09 0.78
N LEU A 374 4.78 -6.23 1.81
CA LEU A 374 5.77 -6.19 2.89
C LEU A 374 6.08 -7.58 3.51
N PRO A 375 5.07 -8.41 3.85
CA PRO A 375 5.34 -9.75 4.39
C PRO A 375 6.09 -10.67 3.42
N LEU A 376 6.03 -10.36 2.12
CA LEU A 376 6.59 -11.18 1.05
C LEU A 376 8.03 -10.77 0.70
N PHE A 377 8.48 -9.61 1.14
CA PHE A 377 9.80 -9.09 0.78
C PHE A 377 10.94 -10.05 1.18
N ALA A 378 10.79 -10.80 2.27
CA ALA A 378 11.79 -11.76 2.70
C ALA A 378 11.92 -12.97 1.74
N SER A 379 10.80 -13.38 1.12
CA SER A 379 10.72 -14.57 0.27
C SER A 379 10.74 -14.27 -1.23
N GLU A 380 10.21 -13.12 -1.64
CA GLU A 380 10.02 -12.81 -3.07
C GLU A 380 10.96 -11.71 -3.60
N MET A 381 11.72 -11.05 -2.74
CA MET A 381 12.73 -10.12 -3.22
C MET A 381 13.79 -10.88 -4.03
N ASP A 382 13.72 -10.68 -5.34
CA ASP A 382 14.78 -11.15 -6.23
C ASP A 382 16.14 -10.66 -5.72
N VAL A 383 17.08 -11.59 -5.66
CA VAL A 383 18.48 -11.21 -5.46
C VAL A 383 18.87 -10.38 -6.67
N THR A 384 18.99 -9.06 -6.48
CA THR A 384 19.32 -8.11 -7.55
C THR A 384 20.77 -8.26 -8.01
N ASP A 385 21.19 -9.48 -8.35
CA ASP A 385 22.52 -9.74 -8.92
C ASP A 385 22.69 -9.11 -10.31
N THR A 386 21.56 -8.76 -10.94
CA THR A 386 21.52 -8.15 -12.27
C THR A 386 21.75 -6.64 -12.27
N VAL A 387 21.53 -5.94 -11.15
CA VAL A 387 21.76 -4.50 -11.06
C VAL A 387 23.25 -4.23 -10.90
N ARG A 388 23.93 -4.02 -12.02
CA ARG A 388 25.33 -3.56 -12.01
C ARG A 388 25.34 -2.05 -11.78
N PHE A 389 25.72 -1.64 -10.58
CA PHE A 389 26.01 -0.23 -10.33
C PHE A 389 27.25 0.19 -11.14
N LYS A 390 27.10 1.26 -11.93
CA LYS A 390 28.26 1.86 -12.61
C LYS A 390 29.24 2.41 -11.57
N PRO A 391 30.54 2.39 -11.87
CA PRO A 391 31.54 3.05 -11.01
C PRO A 391 31.15 4.50 -10.77
N ALA A 392 31.31 4.96 -9.55
CA ALA A 392 30.97 6.31 -9.16
C ALA A 392 31.99 7.30 -9.77
N LYS A 393 31.49 8.34 -10.43
CA LYS A 393 32.31 9.44 -10.97
C LYS A 393 32.61 10.45 -9.85
N ALA A 394 33.64 11.30 -10.06
CA ALA A 394 33.88 12.41 -9.17
C ALA A 394 32.64 13.33 -9.03
N PRO A 395 32.29 13.83 -7.85
CA PRO A 395 32.99 13.69 -6.55
C PRO A 395 32.51 12.45 -5.72
N TYR A 396 31.75 11.51 -6.30
CA TYR A 396 31.09 10.42 -5.59
C TYR A 396 31.91 9.12 -5.45
N GLN A 397 33.20 9.16 -5.76
CA GLN A 397 34.11 7.99 -5.72
C GLN A 397 34.21 7.34 -4.32
N TRP A 398 33.90 8.08 -3.28
CA TRP A 398 33.82 7.58 -1.92
C TRP A 398 32.82 6.41 -1.74
N GLN A 399 31.76 6.38 -2.57
CA GLN A 399 30.76 5.30 -2.54
C GLN A 399 31.38 3.94 -2.85
N ASP A 400 32.24 3.88 -3.87
CA ASP A 400 32.91 2.64 -4.26
C ASP A 400 34.04 2.29 -3.30
N LYS A 401 34.67 3.29 -2.65
CA LYS A 401 35.62 3.07 -1.56
C LYS A 401 34.90 2.43 -0.36
N ALA A 402 33.75 2.97 0.05
CA ALA A 402 32.96 2.42 1.15
C ALA A 402 32.53 0.96 0.89
N VAL A 403 32.16 0.64 -0.35
CA VAL A 403 31.84 -0.75 -0.73
C VAL A 403 33.06 -1.68 -0.53
N ARG A 404 34.25 -1.27 -0.99
CA ARG A 404 35.47 -2.07 -0.81
C ARG A 404 35.85 -2.28 0.64
N GLU A 405 35.73 -1.26 1.48
CA GLU A 405 36.00 -1.36 2.91
C GLU A 405 35.04 -2.34 3.60
N VAL A 406 33.75 -2.26 3.28
CA VAL A 406 32.76 -3.21 3.81
C VAL A 406 33.01 -4.65 3.32
N GLN A 407 33.41 -4.82 2.06
CA GLN A 407 33.78 -6.15 1.52
C GLN A 407 35.01 -6.73 2.22
N ALA A 408 36.04 -5.93 2.46
CA ALA A 408 37.26 -6.36 3.16
C ALA A 408 36.94 -6.73 4.61
N ALA A 409 36.26 -5.86 5.34
CA ALA A 409 35.89 -6.13 6.73
C ALA A 409 35.00 -7.37 6.89
N ARG A 410 34.16 -7.68 5.90
CA ARG A 410 33.32 -8.85 5.89
C ARG A 410 34.11 -10.17 5.72
N GLN A 411 35.21 -10.15 4.96
CA GLN A 411 36.06 -11.33 4.82
C GLN A 411 36.69 -11.75 6.16
N GLU A 412 36.85 -10.78 7.08
CA GLU A 412 37.40 -11.00 8.42
C GLU A 412 36.35 -11.41 9.47
N GLY A 413 35.03 -11.13 9.25
CA GLY A 413 33.97 -11.40 10.23
C GLY A 413 32.64 -11.79 9.59
N ALA A 414 32.60 -12.89 8.84
CA ALA A 414 31.46 -13.28 8.00
C ALA A 414 30.13 -13.58 8.76
N GLU A 415 30.21 -13.97 10.04
CA GLU A 415 29.06 -14.41 10.84
C GLU A 415 28.48 -13.34 11.78
N GLN A 416 29.02 -12.11 11.74
CA GLN A 416 28.58 -11.06 12.64
C GLN A 416 27.46 -10.21 12.04
N ALA A 417 26.57 -9.69 12.90
CA ALA A 417 25.59 -8.69 12.51
C ALA A 417 26.30 -7.36 12.22
N TRP A 418 25.98 -6.74 11.09
CA TRP A 418 26.60 -5.51 10.61
C TRP A 418 25.68 -4.32 10.78
N PHE A 419 26.19 -3.28 11.46
CA PHE A 419 25.56 -1.97 11.54
C PHE A 419 26.40 -0.96 10.76
N ILE A 420 25.87 -0.44 9.65
CA ILE A 420 26.55 0.51 8.79
C ILE A 420 25.94 1.90 8.98
N LEU A 421 26.72 2.83 9.52
CA LEU A 421 26.30 4.22 9.71
C LEU A 421 26.91 5.11 8.61
N ASN A 422 26.05 5.60 7.71
CA ASN A 422 26.48 6.50 6.64
C ASN A 422 26.33 7.97 7.08
N MET A 423 27.47 8.61 7.42
CA MET A 423 27.54 9.98 7.91
C MET A 423 27.87 11.03 6.83
N ALA A 424 27.82 10.67 5.54
CA ALA A 424 28.07 11.62 4.46
C ALA A 424 27.09 12.80 4.49
N SER A 425 27.53 13.99 4.05
CA SER A 425 26.72 15.21 4.02
C SER A 425 25.51 15.09 3.07
N THR A 426 24.54 15.98 3.22
CA THR A 426 23.40 16.09 2.31
C THR A 426 23.89 16.45 0.90
N GLY A 427 23.35 15.82 -0.13
CA GLY A 427 23.76 16.01 -1.52
C GLY A 427 24.96 15.17 -1.97
N CYS A 428 25.67 14.49 -1.06
CA CYS A 428 26.84 13.65 -1.40
C CYS A 428 26.50 12.26 -1.98
N GLY A 429 25.24 12.00 -2.37
CA GLY A 429 24.86 10.75 -3.00
C GLY A 429 24.71 9.57 -2.04
N LYS A 430 24.30 9.81 -0.79
CA LYS A 430 24.04 8.77 0.23
C LYS A 430 23.11 7.66 -0.24
N THR A 431 22.03 8.03 -0.94
CA THR A 431 21.04 7.09 -1.44
C THR A 431 21.68 6.02 -2.33
N THR A 432 22.55 6.43 -3.24
CA THR A 432 23.28 5.50 -4.12
C THR A 432 24.25 4.63 -3.32
N ALA A 433 24.97 5.20 -2.35
CA ALA A 433 25.85 4.43 -1.47
C ALA A 433 25.07 3.41 -0.65
N ASN A 434 23.95 3.83 -0.06
CA ASN A 434 23.06 2.95 0.72
C ASN A 434 22.43 1.83 -0.14
N ALA A 435 22.26 2.04 -1.44
CA ALA A 435 21.82 0.99 -2.36
C ALA A 435 22.96 0.02 -2.75
N LYS A 436 24.21 0.50 -2.84
CA LYS A 436 25.38 -0.32 -3.16
C LYS A 436 25.82 -1.22 -1.98
N LEU A 437 25.82 -0.67 -0.76
CA LEU A 437 26.38 -1.33 0.43
C LEU A 437 25.65 -2.64 0.83
N PRO A 438 24.31 -2.71 0.94
CA PRO A 438 23.61 -3.92 1.37
C PRO A 438 23.81 -5.12 0.44
N ARG A 439 24.02 -4.86 -0.85
CA ARG A 439 24.29 -5.92 -1.83
C ARG A 439 25.54 -6.73 -1.46
N HIS A 440 26.54 -6.09 -0.92
CA HIS A 440 27.80 -6.71 -0.54
C HIS A 440 27.81 -7.24 0.91
N CYS A 441 26.76 -6.92 1.68
CA CYS A 441 26.58 -7.41 3.04
C CYS A 441 25.73 -8.69 3.12
N ARG A 442 25.03 -9.09 2.05
CA ARG A 442 24.24 -10.34 2.04
C ARG A 442 25.17 -11.56 2.06
N VAL A 443 24.97 -12.39 3.07
CA VAL A 443 25.45 -13.77 3.04
C VAL A 443 24.54 -14.52 2.07
N GLN A 444 25.09 -15.22 1.11
CA GLN A 444 24.40 -16.30 0.40
C GLN A 444 24.20 -17.45 1.40
N THR A 445 23.22 -17.36 2.26
CA THR A 445 22.73 -18.53 2.98
C THR A 445 21.69 -19.17 2.09
N ALA A 446 21.91 -20.43 1.77
CA ALA A 446 21.00 -21.25 0.97
C ALA A 446 19.66 -21.54 1.67
N GLU A 447 19.43 -20.99 2.85
CA GLU A 447 18.17 -21.07 3.59
C GLU A 447 17.65 -19.66 3.92
N PRO A 448 16.39 -19.35 3.64
CA PRO A 448 15.77 -18.13 4.12
C PRO A 448 15.77 -18.19 5.66
N ALA A 449 16.46 -17.26 6.30
CA ALA A 449 16.36 -17.10 7.74
C ALA A 449 14.88 -16.85 8.08
N ALA A 450 14.24 -17.81 8.72
CA ALA A 450 12.92 -17.65 9.27
C ALA A 450 12.97 -16.45 10.23
N MET A 451 12.17 -15.42 9.97
CA MET A 451 11.93 -14.39 10.98
C MET A 451 11.42 -15.10 12.23
N PRO A 452 11.93 -14.81 13.43
CA PRO A 452 11.36 -15.35 14.63
C PRO A 452 9.90 -14.97 14.70
N ALA A 453 9.04 -15.96 14.82
CA ALA A 453 7.63 -15.74 15.13
C ALA A 453 7.59 -14.93 16.43
N VAL A 454 7.10 -13.71 16.37
CA VAL A 454 6.79 -12.95 17.58
C VAL A 454 5.59 -13.63 18.20
N GLN A 455 5.83 -14.42 19.24
CA GLN A 455 4.79 -15.00 20.09
C GLN A 455 4.04 -13.92 20.84
#